data_49fee3c48888c117282dc7833f02ce41
#
_entry.id   49fee3c48888c117282dc7833f02ce41
#
_cell.length_a   1.000
_cell.length_b   1.000
_cell.length_c   1.000
_cell.angle_alpha   90.00
_cell.angle_beta   90.00
_cell.angle_gamma   90.00
#
_symmetry.space_group_name_H-M   'P 1'
#
loop_
_entity.id
_entity.type
_entity.pdbx_description
1 polymer ?
#
loop_
_entity_poly.entity_id
_entity_poly.type
_entity_poly.pdbx_seq_one_letter_code
_entity_poly.pdbx_strand_id
1 'polypeptide(L)'
;MQKDLVRDIEHGMTLTAREIARSEALRSVLWHRVRAFMATRDLLVLPTVAVPPFPVDEPYPSEINGKPLDHYTQWFNLTYAITLTGLPAISIPCGFTRSGLPVGLQIVGRRRQEAAVLRAAAAFEAAAPWADHIPPLVTESTRGPFTALRT
;
A
#
# COMPACT_ATOMS: atom_id res chain seq x y z
N MET A 1 -5.67 21.90 4.11
CA MET A 1 -6.25 20.58 4.43
C MET A 1 -6.82 19.99 3.15
N GLN A 2 -6.59 18.72 2.86
CA GLN A 2 -7.03 18.08 1.61
C GLN A 2 -8.57 18.05 1.56
N LYS A 3 -9.16 18.46 0.44
CA LYS A 3 -10.63 18.63 0.29
C LYS A 3 -11.41 17.33 0.60
N ASP A 4 -10.86 16.18 0.19
CA ASP A 4 -11.49 14.88 0.43
C ASP A 4 -11.52 14.52 1.92
N LEU A 5 -10.48 14.85 2.68
CA LEU A 5 -10.45 14.63 4.13
C LEU A 5 -11.54 15.46 4.85
N VAL A 6 -11.74 16.70 4.43
CA VAL A 6 -12.81 17.55 5.00
C VAL A 6 -14.17 16.92 4.72
N ARG A 7 -14.41 16.52 3.47
CA ARG A 7 -15.66 15.84 3.06
C ARG A 7 -15.90 14.56 3.86
N ASP A 8 -14.87 13.76 4.11
CA ASP A 8 -14.98 12.52 4.89
C ASP A 8 -15.33 12.80 6.35
N ILE A 9 -14.73 13.83 6.96
CA ILE A 9 -15.06 14.27 8.32
C ILE A 9 -16.51 14.73 8.40
N GLU A 10 -16.95 15.60 7.48
CA GLU A 10 -18.31 16.11 7.42
C GLU A 10 -19.32 14.97 7.23
N HIS A 11 -19.04 14.03 6.31
CA HIS A 11 -19.86 12.84 6.13
C HIS A 11 -19.86 11.97 7.40
N GLY A 12 -18.72 11.75 8.02
CA GLY A 12 -18.60 11.00 9.28
C GLY A 12 -19.50 11.55 10.40
N MET A 13 -19.62 12.86 10.49
CA MET A 13 -20.50 13.52 11.47
C MET A 13 -22.00 13.29 11.22
N THR A 14 -22.39 12.88 10.02
CA THR A 14 -23.80 12.58 9.67
C THR A 14 -24.17 11.12 9.86
N LEU A 15 -23.20 10.24 10.11
CA LEU A 15 -23.44 8.80 10.24
C LEU A 15 -24.26 8.48 11.50
N THR A 16 -25.27 7.65 11.31
CA THR A 16 -26.07 7.10 12.40
C THR A 16 -25.35 5.93 13.09
N ALA A 17 -25.70 5.64 14.33
CA ALA A 17 -25.20 4.47 15.05
C ALA A 17 -25.49 3.15 14.30
N ARG A 18 -26.61 3.07 13.57
CA ARG A 18 -26.98 1.92 12.74
C ARG A 18 -26.01 1.73 11.57
N GLU A 19 -25.61 2.79 10.91
CA GLU A 19 -24.64 2.73 9.79
C GLU A 19 -23.26 2.32 10.27
N ILE A 20 -22.83 2.86 11.41
CA ILE A 20 -21.57 2.45 12.05
C ILE A 20 -21.61 0.97 12.41
N ALA A 21 -22.66 0.50 13.08
CA ALA A 21 -22.82 -0.90 13.44
C ALA A 21 -22.84 -1.83 12.21
N ARG A 22 -23.49 -1.40 11.11
CA ARG A 22 -23.48 -2.15 9.84
C ARG A 22 -22.08 -2.24 9.25
N SER A 23 -21.31 -1.17 9.27
CA SER A 23 -19.94 -1.14 8.78
C SER A 23 -19.03 -2.10 9.56
N GLU A 24 -19.16 -2.13 10.89
CA GLU A 24 -18.44 -3.08 11.75
C GLU A 24 -18.84 -4.55 11.50
N ALA A 25 -20.13 -4.80 11.25
CA ALA A 25 -20.59 -6.13 10.85
C ALA A 25 -19.98 -6.56 9.50
N LEU A 26 -19.93 -5.67 8.51
CA LEU A 26 -19.29 -5.94 7.21
C LEU A 26 -17.78 -6.17 7.35
N ARG A 27 -17.10 -5.41 8.20
CA ARG A 27 -15.68 -5.62 8.54
C ARG A 27 -15.48 -7.02 9.14
N SER A 28 -16.36 -7.45 10.03
CA SER A 28 -16.31 -8.78 10.61
C SER A 28 -16.49 -9.89 9.56
N VAL A 29 -17.42 -9.71 8.60
CA VAL A 29 -17.59 -10.63 7.48
C VAL A 29 -16.32 -10.73 6.62
N LEU A 30 -15.70 -9.58 6.30
CA LEU A 30 -14.43 -9.54 5.57
C LEU A 30 -13.35 -10.31 6.33
N TRP A 31 -13.20 -10.05 7.63
CA TRP A 31 -12.24 -10.73 8.49
C TRP A 31 -12.41 -12.25 8.48
N HIS A 32 -13.65 -12.74 8.63
CA HIS A 32 -13.94 -14.19 8.59
C HIS A 32 -13.61 -14.83 7.25
N ARG A 33 -13.93 -14.17 6.14
CA ARG A 33 -13.60 -14.63 4.78
C ARG A 33 -12.09 -14.73 4.57
N VAL A 34 -11.36 -13.67 4.92
CA VAL A 34 -9.90 -13.66 4.76
C VAL A 34 -9.24 -14.67 5.71
N ARG A 35 -9.71 -14.80 6.94
CA ARG A 35 -9.25 -15.85 7.86
C ARG A 35 -9.44 -17.26 7.29
N ALA A 36 -10.59 -17.55 6.74
CA ALA A 36 -10.87 -18.85 6.12
C ALA A 36 -9.96 -19.09 4.90
N PHE A 37 -9.76 -18.08 4.07
CA PHE A 37 -8.83 -18.13 2.94
C PHE A 37 -7.39 -18.41 3.40
N MET A 38 -6.92 -17.74 4.45
CA MET A 38 -5.57 -17.87 4.99
C MET A 38 -5.38 -19.18 5.80
N ALA A 39 -6.43 -19.93 6.13
CA ALA A 39 -6.29 -21.15 6.92
C ALA A 39 -5.44 -22.22 6.23
N THR A 40 -5.45 -22.26 4.90
CA THR A 40 -4.71 -23.22 4.06
C THR A 40 -3.57 -22.59 3.27
N ARG A 41 -3.22 -21.35 3.53
CA ARG A 41 -2.19 -20.60 2.81
C ARG A 41 -1.27 -19.89 3.81
N ASP A 42 0.01 -19.89 3.56
CA ASP A 42 0.99 -19.26 4.44
C ASP A 42 1.03 -17.75 4.25
N LEU A 43 0.95 -17.30 3.01
CA LEU A 43 1.04 -15.91 2.61
C LEU A 43 0.01 -15.59 1.52
N LEU A 44 -0.43 -14.35 1.49
CA LEU A 44 -1.13 -13.73 0.37
C LEU A 44 -0.22 -12.65 -0.21
N VAL A 45 0.02 -12.70 -1.52
CA VAL A 45 0.88 -11.76 -2.22
C VAL A 45 0.08 -11.05 -3.29
N LEU A 46 0.17 -9.72 -3.33
CA LEU A 46 -0.57 -8.87 -4.26
C LEU A 46 0.19 -7.56 -4.51
N PRO A 47 -0.13 -6.79 -5.56
CA PRO A 47 0.41 -5.44 -5.69
C PRO A 47 0.06 -4.58 -4.48
N THR A 48 0.98 -3.70 -4.06
CA THR A 48 0.71 -2.77 -2.95
C THR A 48 -0.44 -1.84 -3.29
N VAL A 49 -0.45 -1.29 -4.50
CA VAL A 49 -1.50 -0.42 -5.03
C VAL A 49 -1.83 -0.79 -6.47
N ALA A 50 -2.97 -0.32 -6.96
CA ALA A 50 -3.50 -0.72 -8.27
C ALA A 50 -2.85 0.02 -9.46
N VAL A 51 -2.03 1.02 -9.20
CA VAL A 51 -1.44 1.90 -10.23
C VAL A 51 0.06 2.12 -9.97
N PRO A 52 0.87 2.36 -11.01
CA PRO A 52 2.23 2.84 -10.84
C PRO A 52 2.25 4.27 -10.25
N PRO A 53 3.42 4.78 -9.83
CA PRO A 53 3.55 6.19 -9.45
C PRO A 53 3.01 7.12 -10.54
N PHE A 54 2.31 8.17 -10.13
CA PHE A 54 1.68 9.17 -10.97
C PHE A 54 2.26 10.56 -10.68
N PRO A 55 2.03 11.59 -11.53
CA PRO A 55 2.56 12.94 -11.33
C PRO A 55 2.24 13.53 -9.95
N VAL A 56 3.18 14.27 -9.38
CA VAL A 56 3.07 14.84 -8.01
C VAL A 56 2.02 15.94 -7.90
N ASP A 57 1.67 16.57 -9.00
CA ASP A 57 0.62 17.58 -9.11
C ASP A 57 -0.79 16.98 -9.25
N GLU A 58 -0.90 15.69 -9.50
CA GLU A 58 -2.15 14.97 -9.46
C GLU A 58 -2.43 14.48 -8.03
N PRO A 59 -3.57 14.82 -7.41
CA PRO A 59 -3.90 14.37 -6.04
C PRO A 59 -4.12 12.85 -5.96
N TYR A 60 -4.66 12.25 -7.02
CA TYR A 60 -4.80 10.81 -7.27
C TYR A 60 -5.17 10.56 -8.72
N PRO A 61 -5.02 9.33 -9.25
CA PRO A 61 -5.39 9.00 -10.62
C PRO A 61 -6.89 9.24 -10.86
N SER A 62 -7.22 9.78 -12.01
CA SER A 62 -8.63 10.04 -12.38
C SER A 62 -9.42 8.76 -12.66
N GLU A 63 -8.72 7.68 -13.09
CA GLU A 63 -9.33 6.40 -13.42
C GLU A 63 -8.39 5.21 -13.16
N ILE A 64 -8.97 4.01 -13.05
CA ILE A 64 -8.23 2.73 -13.05
C ILE A 64 -8.97 1.77 -13.99
N ASN A 65 -8.28 1.24 -15.00
CA ASN A 65 -8.84 0.34 -16.02
C ASN A 65 -10.13 0.88 -16.67
N GLY A 66 -10.13 2.17 -17.03
CA GLY A 66 -11.26 2.85 -17.66
C GLY A 66 -12.44 3.12 -16.72
N LYS A 67 -12.28 2.88 -15.42
CA LYS A 67 -13.28 3.23 -14.41
C LYS A 67 -12.86 4.50 -13.69
N PRO A 68 -13.65 5.58 -13.77
CA PRO A 68 -13.35 6.81 -13.06
C PRO A 68 -13.34 6.60 -11.55
N LEU A 69 -12.48 7.34 -10.86
CA LEU A 69 -12.42 7.35 -9.40
C LEU A 69 -13.17 8.56 -8.86
N ASP A 70 -14.04 8.30 -7.89
CA ASP A 70 -14.86 9.33 -7.23
C ASP A 70 -14.22 9.83 -5.94
N HIS A 71 -13.25 9.06 -5.42
CA HIS A 71 -12.65 9.30 -4.12
C HIS A 71 -11.18 8.85 -4.07
N TYR A 72 -10.34 9.62 -3.39
CA TYR A 72 -8.92 9.38 -3.31
C TYR A 72 -8.55 8.01 -2.70
N THR A 73 -9.38 7.42 -1.84
CA THR A 73 -9.09 6.12 -1.22
C THR A 73 -9.17 4.94 -2.20
N GLN A 74 -9.79 5.13 -3.36
CA GLN A 74 -10.04 4.03 -4.30
C GLN A 74 -8.77 3.51 -4.96
N TRP A 75 -7.75 4.36 -5.19
CA TRP A 75 -6.51 3.93 -5.83
C TRP A 75 -5.63 3.04 -4.94
N PHE A 76 -5.77 3.12 -3.61
CA PHE A 76 -5.06 2.26 -2.65
C PHE A 76 -5.97 1.28 -1.89
N ASN A 77 -7.11 0.91 -2.47
CA ASN A 77 -8.06 0.00 -1.86
C ASN A 77 -7.46 -1.38 -1.50
N LEU A 78 -6.42 -1.83 -2.21
CA LEU A 78 -5.71 -3.08 -1.92
C LEU A 78 -5.02 -3.04 -0.55
N THR A 79 -4.51 -1.88 -0.13
CA THR A 79 -3.85 -1.69 1.17
C THR A 79 -4.86 -1.58 2.31
N TYR A 80 -5.84 -0.68 2.20
CA TYR A 80 -6.77 -0.51 3.30
C TYR A 80 -7.69 -1.73 3.51
N ALA A 81 -8.02 -2.48 2.46
CA ALA A 81 -8.77 -3.72 2.59
C ALA A 81 -8.04 -4.74 3.48
N ILE A 82 -6.72 -4.85 3.34
CA ILE A 82 -5.90 -5.69 4.23
C ILE A 82 -5.83 -5.08 5.65
N THR A 83 -5.65 -3.77 5.76
CA THR A 83 -5.64 -3.06 7.06
C THR A 83 -6.90 -3.34 7.87
N LEU A 84 -8.08 -3.38 7.23
CA LEU A 84 -9.36 -3.69 7.89
C LEU A 84 -9.40 -5.11 8.51
N THR A 85 -8.57 -6.03 8.04
CA THR A 85 -8.48 -7.40 8.57
C THR A 85 -7.59 -7.51 9.80
N GLY A 86 -6.70 -6.54 10.04
CA GLY A 86 -5.70 -6.58 11.11
C GLY A 86 -4.64 -7.67 10.93
N LEU A 87 -4.45 -8.17 9.72
CA LEU A 87 -3.37 -9.12 9.41
C LEU A 87 -2.04 -8.38 9.26
N PRO A 88 -0.91 -9.01 9.64
CA PRO A 88 0.41 -8.44 9.40
C PRO A 88 0.68 -8.38 7.89
N ALA A 89 1.15 -7.23 7.43
CA ALA A 89 1.49 -7.01 6.03
C ALA A 89 2.72 -6.12 5.91
N ILE A 90 3.48 -6.31 4.84
CA ILE A 90 4.62 -5.49 4.46
C ILE A 90 4.51 -5.14 2.97
N SER A 91 4.95 -3.95 2.60
CA SER A 91 5.20 -3.59 1.20
C SER A 91 6.69 -3.53 0.97
N ILE A 92 7.15 -4.20 -0.07
CA ILE A 92 8.55 -4.23 -0.48
C ILE A 92 8.68 -3.85 -1.95
N PRO A 93 9.80 -3.27 -2.39
CA PRO A 93 10.07 -3.09 -3.81
C PRO A 93 10.13 -4.44 -4.54
N CYS A 94 9.51 -4.52 -5.71
CA CYS A 94 9.52 -5.77 -6.50
C CYS A 94 9.95 -5.58 -7.95
N GLY A 95 10.41 -4.39 -8.30
CA GLY A 95 10.88 -4.05 -9.64
C GLY A 95 10.46 -2.66 -10.07
N PHE A 96 10.54 -2.45 -11.39
CA PHE A 96 10.28 -1.15 -12.01
C PHE A 96 9.37 -1.31 -13.21
N THR A 97 8.59 -0.29 -13.51
CA THR A 97 7.84 -0.18 -14.76
C THR A 97 8.82 -0.07 -15.94
N ARG A 98 8.30 -0.17 -17.18
CA ARG A 98 9.12 0.11 -18.38
C ARG A 98 9.68 1.55 -18.43
N SER A 99 9.04 2.48 -17.74
CA SER A 99 9.49 3.87 -17.60
C SER A 99 10.43 4.10 -16.40
N GLY A 100 10.84 3.03 -15.68
CA GLY A 100 11.78 3.12 -14.56
C GLY A 100 11.15 3.53 -13.22
N LEU A 101 9.81 3.57 -13.11
CA LEU A 101 9.14 3.88 -11.85
C LEU A 101 9.05 2.66 -10.94
N PRO A 102 9.26 2.80 -9.62
CA PRO A 102 9.26 1.67 -8.69
C PRO A 102 7.86 1.07 -8.52
N VAL A 103 7.81 -0.25 -8.32
CA VAL A 103 6.58 -1.00 -8.06
C VAL A 103 6.70 -1.74 -6.73
N GLY A 104 5.63 -1.74 -5.94
CA GLY A 104 5.57 -2.39 -4.64
C GLY A 104 4.77 -3.71 -4.66
N LEU A 105 5.31 -4.70 -3.96
CA LEU A 105 4.67 -5.97 -3.66
C LEU A 105 4.19 -5.97 -2.21
N GLN A 106 2.93 -6.28 -1.98
CA GLN A 106 2.38 -6.46 -0.65
C GLN A 106 2.39 -7.95 -0.28
N ILE A 107 3.01 -8.29 0.85
CA ILE A 107 3.03 -9.63 1.43
C ILE A 107 2.23 -9.60 2.72
N VAL A 108 1.21 -10.44 2.82
CA VAL A 108 0.30 -10.52 3.95
C VAL A 108 0.43 -11.89 4.59
N GLY A 109 0.59 -11.94 5.90
CA GLY A 109 0.70 -13.17 6.68
C GLY A 109 -0.56 -13.50 7.47
N ARG A 110 -0.57 -14.67 8.10
CA ARG A 110 -1.60 -15.04 9.09
C ARG A 110 -1.47 -14.16 10.33
N ARG A 111 -2.55 -14.04 11.07
CA ARG A 111 -2.58 -13.28 12.33
C ARG A 111 -1.46 -13.71 13.27
N ARG A 112 -0.71 -12.75 13.82
CA ARG A 112 0.44 -12.95 14.72
C ARG A 112 1.61 -13.69 14.07
N GLN A 113 1.71 -13.65 12.74
CA GLN A 113 2.82 -14.26 11.99
C GLN A 113 3.71 -13.18 11.34
N GLU A 114 3.99 -12.09 12.04
CA GLU A 114 4.86 -11.00 11.58
C GLU A 114 6.24 -11.51 11.16
N ALA A 115 6.79 -12.45 11.95
CA ALA A 115 8.08 -13.07 11.63
C ALA A 115 8.08 -13.85 10.30
N ALA A 116 6.95 -14.47 9.92
CA ALA A 116 6.82 -15.14 8.63
C ALA A 116 6.79 -14.14 7.48
N VAL A 117 6.09 -13.01 7.65
CA VAL A 117 6.05 -11.92 6.68
C VAL A 117 7.43 -11.33 6.46
N LEU A 118 8.17 -11.04 7.55
CA LEU A 118 9.53 -10.50 7.48
C LEU A 118 10.51 -11.48 6.82
N ARG A 119 10.42 -12.80 7.13
CA ARG A 119 11.26 -13.81 6.46
C ARG A 119 10.96 -13.90 4.97
N ALA A 120 9.70 -13.83 4.57
CA ALA A 120 9.32 -13.85 3.16
C ALA A 120 9.82 -12.60 2.43
N ALA A 121 9.73 -11.42 3.06
CA ALA A 121 10.26 -10.18 2.53
C ALA A 121 11.78 -10.25 2.34
N ALA A 122 12.52 -10.72 3.33
CA ALA A 122 13.97 -10.89 3.26
C ALA A 122 14.39 -11.92 2.19
N ALA A 123 13.65 -13.03 2.06
CA ALA A 123 13.91 -14.02 1.03
C ALA A 123 13.66 -13.45 -0.38
N PHE A 124 12.61 -12.64 -0.55
CA PHE A 124 12.34 -11.98 -1.82
C PHE A 124 13.43 -10.96 -2.17
N GLU A 125 13.84 -10.13 -1.22
CA GLU A 125 14.90 -9.14 -1.41
C GLU A 125 16.24 -9.80 -1.78
N ALA A 126 16.58 -10.93 -1.16
CA ALA A 126 17.77 -11.69 -1.51
C ALA A 126 17.70 -12.29 -2.93
N ALA A 127 16.51 -12.69 -3.39
CA ALA A 127 16.32 -13.26 -4.73
C ALA A 127 16.21 -12.20 -5.83
N ALA A 128 15.71 -11.01 -5.50
CA ALA A 128 15.50 -9.89 -6.41
C ALA A 128 15.98 -8.58 -5.76
N PRO A 129 17.29 -8.37 -5.60
CA PRO A 129 17.83 -7.19 -4.94
C PRO A 129 17.48 -5.92 -5.74
N TRP A 130 17.11 -4.87 -5.03
CA TRP A 130 16.70 -3.57 -5.59
C TRP A 130 17.56 -2.40 -5.09
N ALA A 131 18.35 -2.60 -4.04
CA ALA A 131 19.10 -1.54 -3.34
C ALA A 131 20.12 -0.83 -4.22
N ASP A 132 20.61 -1.48 -5.30
CA ASP A 132 21.55 -0.90 -6.25
C ASP A 132 20.91 0.08 -7.23
N HIS A 133 19.57 0.15 -7.28
CA HIS A 133 18.83 1.11 -8.11
C HIS A 133 18.70 2.44 -7.39
N ILE A 134 19.73 3.27 -7.52
CA ILE A 134 19.75 4.61 -6.93
C ILE A 134 19.06 5.59 -7.88
N PRO A 135 18.05 6.37 -7.42
CA PRO A 135 17.40 7.37 -8.25
C PRO A 135 18.40 8.42 -8.78
N PRO A 136 18.28 8.88 -10.04
CA PRO A 136 19.20 9.88 -10.63
C PRO A 136 19.38 11.13 -9.80
N LEU A 137 18.31 11.63 -9.18
CA LEU A 137 18.32 12.80 -8.29
C LEU A 137 19.27 12.66 -7.10
N VAL A 138 19.42 11.44 -6.55
CA VAL A 138 20.33 11.17 -5.44
C VAL A 138 21.77 11.19 -5.94
N THR A 139 22.03 10.66 -7.12
CA THR A 139 23.37 10.63 -7.75
C THR A 139 23.84 12.04 -8.14
N GLU A 140 22.92 12.91 -8.55
CA GLU A 140 23.24 14.32 -8.86
C GLU A 140 23.47 15.14 -7.58
N SER A 141 22.70 14.90 -6.51
CA SER A 141 22.84 15.57 -5.22
C SER A 141 24.15 15.23 -4.50
N THR A 142 24.68 14.01 -4.67
CA THR A 142 25.98 13.61 -4.09
C THR A 142 27.17 14.22 -4.82
N ARG A 143 27.01 14.81 -6.01
CA ARG A 143 28.00 15.60 -6.74
C ARG A 143 27.99 17.09 -6.39
N GLY A 144 27.06 17.56 -5.54
CA GLY A 144 26.91 18.93 -5.07
C GLY A 144 27.79 19.25 -3.84
N PRO A 145 27.78 20.53 -3.34
CA PRO A 145 28.69 21.05 -2.33
C PRO A 145 28.61 20.40 -0.94
N PHE A 146 27.76 19.41 -0.73
CA PHE A 146 27.66 18.65 0.53
C PHE A 146 28.70 17.53 0.72
N THR A 147 29.57 17.29 -0.26
CA THR A 147 30.66 16.28 -0.15
C THR A 147 31.77 16.73 0.82
N ALA A 148 31.74 17.96 1.32
CA ALA A 148 32.77 18.54 2.20
C ALA A 148 32.54 18.31 3.71
N LEU A 149 31.51 17.57 4.12
CA LEU A 149 31.19 17.37 5.55
C LEU A 149 31.43 15.92 6.06
N ARG A 150 32.22 15.12 5.31
CA ARG A 150 32.70 13.81 5.77
C ARG A 150 34.23 13.80 5.85
N THR A 151 34.76 14.49 6.84
CA THR A 151 36.13 14.29 7.41
C THR A 151 36.01 14.28 8.91
#